data_72ff9242bde453a12df6976f6d7dbe7e
#
_entry.id   72ff9242bde453a12df6976f6d7dbe7e
#
_cell.length_a   1.000
_cell.length_b   1.000
_cell.length_c   1.000
_cell.angle_alpha   90.00
_cell.angle_beta   90.00
_cell.angle_gamma   90.00
#
_symmetry.space_group_name_H-M   'P 1'
#
loop_
_entity.id
_entity.type
_entity.pdbx_description
1 polymer ?
#
loop_
_entity_poly.entity_id
_entity_poly.type
_entity_poly.pdbx_seq_one_letter_code
_entity_poly.pdbx_strand_id
1 'polypeptide(L)'
;NLFGKIAEFTPVDRWYEVYLGDAKVGYAQDLMQKDGDVIKSRNEFVMQIKRAGQSIEITVEQETKEKISGELIDFSTETKMAGIPMLKRGRVEGKELIVYEKQFITGKETRFPFDPEGGMSWGLRKQVLENGFQEAGKTYKLKVYSPDMGMKAPVQAVIVCRGEKTIQIGKEKIKAYEVDMELKSPFGSMNSKTWFDGNCVALRTEMSMGGMIISMIEVPKKKAKKMEEDAHEVLLSSVVPLNSAVPPGEKNIFIMEAITGKWSGKLFEGSNQKIEKIDDKSVRVIVDQSPKNEKVMKEIDVKPFLSASVYLDTD
;
A
#
# COMPACT_ATOMS: atom_id res chain seq x y z
N ASN A 1 -6.02 37.72 -3.91
CA ASN A 1 -7.25 36.91 -4.22
C ASN A 1 -7.30 35.73 -3.29
N LEU A 2 -8.12 35.85 -2.21
CA LEU A 2 -8.32 34.86 -1.15
C LEU A 2 -9.45 33.84 -1.48
N PHE A 3 -9.83 33.73 -2.75
CA PHE A 3 -10.75 32.68 -3.17
C PHE A 3 -9.91 31.50 -3.68
N GLY A 4 -9.82 30.45 -2.87
CA GLY A 4 -9.25 29.17 -3.30
C GLY A 4 -9.87 28.76 -4.63
N LYS A 5 -9.06 28.32 -5.59
CA LYS A 5 -9.56 27.80 -6.85
C LYS A 5 -10.47 26.60 -6.51
N ILE A 6 -11.75 26.71 -6.83
CA ILE A 6 -12.64 25.55 -6.77
C ILE A 6 -12.08 24.53 -7.73
N ALA A 7 -11.75 23.34 -7.22
CA ALA A 7 -11.20 22.26 -8.04
C ALA A 7 -12.27 21.85 -9.07
N GLU A 8 -11.95 22.06 -10.34
CA GLU A 8 -12.79 21.60 -11.43
C GLU A 8 -12.59 20.10 -11.67
N PHE A 9 -13.69 19.36 -11.78
CA PHE A 9 -13.61 17.92 -12.02
C PHE A 9 -13.14 17.64 -13.44
N THR A 10 -12.12 16.81 -13.56
CA THR A 10 -11.65 16.25 -14.84
C THR A 10 -11.79 14.73 -14.77
N PRO A 11 -12.46 14.08 -15.75
CA PRO A 11 -12.59 12.63 -15.81
C PRO A 11 -11.22 11.95 -15.84
N VAL A 12 -11.14 10.74 -15.29
CA VAL A 12 -9.93 9.91 -15.28
C VAL A 12 -10.28 8.54 -15.84
N ASP A 13 -9.45 8.03 -16.73
CA ASP A 13 -9.35 6.61 -17.11
C ASP A 13 -7.88 6.34 -17.39
N ARG A 14 -7.18 5.86 -16.36
CA ARG A 14 -5.73 5.63 -16.41
C ARG A 14 -5.42 4.19 -16.05
N TRP A 15 -4.44 3.64 -16.74
CA TRP A 15 -3.95 2.28 -16.57
C TRP A 15 -2.48 2.29 -16.21
N TYR A 16 -2.09 1.39 -15.31
CA TYR A 16 -0.74 1.33 -14.76
C TYR A 16 -0.19 -0.08 -14.83
N GLU A 17 1.09 -0.20 -15.13
CA GLU A 17 1.86 -1.39 -14.77
C GLU A 17 2.23 -1.31 -13.30
N VAL A 18 2.11 -2.45 -12.59
CA VAL A 18 2.49 -2.58 -11.18
C VAL A 18 3.78 -3.38 -11.10
N TYR A 19 4.74 -2.84 -10.40
CA TYR A 19 6.06 -3.44 -10.20
C TYR A 19 6.33 -3.68 -8.72
N LEU A 20 7.05 -4.74 -8.41
CA LEU A 20 7.65 -5.03 -7.12
C LEU A 20 9.17 -5.04 -7.32
N GLY A 21 9.87 -3.99 -6.86
CA GLY A 21 11.21 -3.71 -7.35
C GLY A 21 11.22 -3.49 -8.84
N ASP A 22 12.03 -4.28 -9.58
CA ASP A 22 12.13 -4.20 -11.05
C ASP A 22 11.21 -5.17 -11.79
N ALA A 23 10.53 -6.08 -11.07
CA ALA A 23 9.68 -7.08 -11.69
C ALA A 23 8.25 -6.57 -11.85
N LYS A 24 7.69 -6.68 -13.07
CA LYS A 24 6.27 -6.44 -13.31
C LYS A 24 5.47 -7.56 -12.66
N VAL A 25 4.61 -7.19 -11.73
CA VAL A 25 3.78 -8.15 -10.97
C VAL A 25 2.29 -7.98 -11.20
N GLY A 26 1.86 -6.94 -11.94
CA GLY A 26 0.45 -6.71 -12.14
C GLY A 26 0.09 -5.46 -12.92
N TYR A 27 -1.15 -5.05 -12.74
CA TYR A 27 -1.69 -3.81 -13.30
C TYR A 27 -2.68 -3.15 -12.35
N ALA A 28 -2.94 -1.86 -12.59
CA ALA A 28 -4.00 -1.12 -11.90
C ALA A 28 -4.77 -0.24 -12.90
N GLN A 29 -5.99 0.13 -12.51
CA GLN A 29 -6.80 1.14 -13.22
C GLN A 29 -7.38 2.11 -12.22
N ASP A 30 -7.34 3.40 -12.57
CA ASP A 30 -8.11 4.46 -11.93
C ASP A 30 -9.14 4.98 -12.92
N LEU A 31 -10.41 4.92 -12.54
CA LEU A 31 -11.53 5.44 -13.31
C LEU A 31 -12.32 6.41 -12.43
N MET A 32 -12.54 7.65 -12.91
CA MET A 32 -13.43 8.61 -12.28
C MET A 32 -14.33 9.26 -13.31
N GLN A 33 -15.62 9.27 -13.04
CA GLN A 33 -16.65 9.82 -13.94
C GLN A 33 -17.63 10.65 -13.15
N LYS A 34 -18.16 11.71 -13.78
CA LYS A 34 -19.20 12.57 -13.21
C LYS A 34 -20.57 12.12 -13.72
N ASP A 35 -21.53 12.02 -12.79
CA ASP A 35 -22.93 11.73 -13.07
C ASP A 35 -23.78 12.71 -12.26
N GLY A 36 -24.25 13.80 -12.89
CA GLY A 36 -24.89 14.92 -12.21
C GLY A 36 -23.93 15.57 -11.19
N ASP A 37 -24.35 15.58 -9.91
CA ASP A 37 -23.56 16.11 -8.80
C ASP A 37 -22.76 15.05 -8.04
N VAL A 38 -22.72 13.83 -8.58
CA VAL A 38 -22.00 12.69 -8.00
C VAL A 38 -20.79 12.35 -8.85
N ILE A 39 -19.67 12.12 -8.19
CA ILE A 39 -18.47 11.53 -8.78
C ILE A 39 -18.44 10.06 -8.40
N LYS A 40 -18.40 9.20 -9.42
CA LYS A 40 -18.23 7.76 -9.29
C LYS A 40 -16.77 7.43 -9.60
N SER A 41 -16.09 6.77 -8.67
CA SER A 41 -14.73 6.32 -8.86
C SER A 41 -14.66 4.80 -8.75
N ARG A 42 -13.80 4.18 -9.57
CA ARG A 42 -13.44 2.77 -9.49
C ARG A 42 -11.95 2.64 -9.60
N ASN A 43 -11.36 1.98 -8.63
CA ASN A 43 -9.95 1.63 -8.62
C ASN A 43 -9.85 0.09 -8.66
N GLU A 44 -9.11 -0.44 -9.61
CA GLU A 44 -8.80 -1.86 -9.75
C GLU A 44 -7.30 -2.04 -9.59
N PHE A 45 -6.89 -2.97 -8.75
CA PHE A 45 -5.50 -3.36 -8.56
C PHE A 45 -5.40 -4.88 -8.61
N VAL A 46 -4.52 -5.39 -9.47
CA VAL A 46 -4.26 -6.82 -9.64
C VAL A 46 -2.76 -7.05 -9.52
N MET A 47 -2.38 -7.97 -8.65
CA MET A 47 -0.99 -8.36 -8.47
C MET A 47 -0.87 -9.88 -8.40
N GLN A 48 0.12 -10.43 -9.08
CA GLN A 48 0.45 -11.86 -9.09
C GLN A 48 1.90 -12.03 -8.64
N ILE A 49 2.08 -12.78 -7.56
CA ILE A 49 3.41 -13.09 -6.99
C ILE A 49 3.51 -14.59 -6.73
N LYS A 50 4.74 -15.12 -6.65
CA LYS A 50 5.01 -16.45 -6.13
C LYS A 50 5.58 -16.35 -4.72
N ARG A 51 5.21 -17.28 -3.86
CA ARG A 51 5.81 -17.45 -2.55
C ARG A 51 6.02 -18.94 -2.30
N ALA A 52 7.27 -19.34 -2.13
CA ALA A 52 7.68 -20.76 -2.01
C ALA A 52 7.14 -21.62 -3.17
N GLY A 53 7.20 -21.10 -4.40
CA GLY A 53 6.72 -21.78 -5.60
C GLY A 53 5.21 -21.75 -5.83
N GLN A 54 4.41 -21.26 -4.87
CA GLN A 54 2.96 -21.12 -5.02
C GLN A 54 2.58 -19.74 -5.56
N SER A 55 1.75 -19.71 -6.59
CA SER A 55 1.22 -18.45 -7.14
C SER A 55 0.12 -17.91 -6.23
N ILE A 56 0.25 -16.64 -5.87
CA ILE A 56 -0.74 -15.89 -5.08
C ILE A 56 -1.20 -14.74 -5.93
N GLU A 57 -2.50 -14.68 -6.23
CA GLU A 57 -3.13 -13.53 -6.84
C GLU A 57 -3.80 -12.68 -5.75
N ILE A 58 -3.56 -11.38 -5.82
CA ILE A 58 -4.19 -10.37 -4.98
C ILE A 58 -4.94 -9.43 -5.90
N THR A 59 -6.25 -9.30 -5.70
CA THR A 59 -7.08 -8.34 -6.39
C THR A 59 -7.74 -7.42 -5.40
N VAL A 60 -7.72 -6.12 -5.68
CA VAL A 60 -8.47 -5.12 -4.91
C VAL A 60 -9.31 -4.33 -5.90
N GLU A 61 -10.60 -4.31 -5.67
CA GLU A 61 -11.55 -3.47 -6.40
C GLU A 61 -12.24 -2.56 -5.41
N GLN A 62 -12.11 -1.25 -5.61
CA GLN A 62 -12.76 -0.24 -4.79
C GLN A 62 -13.65 0.63 -5.68
N GLU A 63 -14.90 0.80 -5.28
CA GLU A 63 -15.82 1.75 -5.87
C GLU A 63 -16.23 2.78 -4.83
N THR A 64 -16.31 4.04 -5.23
CA THR A 64 -16.82 5.12 -4.36
C THR A 64 -17.85 5.97 -5.11
N LYS A 65 -18.83 6.48 -4.35
CA LYS A 65 -19.65 7.59 -4.78
C LYS A 65 -19.44 8.74 -3.80
N GLU A 66 -19.10 9.87 -4.35
CA GLU A 66 -18.82 11.08 -3.59
C GLU A 66 -19.57 12.25 -4.24
N LYS A 67 -20.07 13.19 -3.44
CA LYS A 67 -20.60 14.43 -3.99
C LYS A 67 -19.50 15.21 -4.72
N ILE A 68 -19.84 16.08 -5.63
CA ILE A 68 -18.86 16.98 -6.26
C ILE A 68 -18.11 17.84 -5.24
N SER A 69 -18.69 18.06 -4.07
CA SER A 69 -18.05 18.70 -2.92
C SER A 69 -16.90 17.86 -2.30
N GLY A 70 -16.78 16.58 -2.64
CA GLY A 70 -15.82 15.63 -2.07
C GLY A 70 -16.34 14.82 -0.87
N GLU A 71 -17.58 15.06 -0.43
CA GLU A 71 -18.19 14.32 0.66
C GLU A 71 -18.59 12.91 0.22
N LEU A 72 -18.24 11.92 1.02
CA LEU A 72 -18.56 10.51 0.77
C LEU A 72 -20.08 10.27 0.83
N ILE A 73 -20.61 9.49 -0.11
CA ILE A 73 -21.98 8.97 -0.13
C ILE A 73 -21.96 7.48 0.22
N ASP A 74 -21.28 6.69 -0.58
CA ASP A 74 -21.10 5.25 -0.35
C ASP A 74 -19.78 4.76 -0.94
N PHE A 75 -19.34 3.58 -0.46
CA PHE A 75 -18.21 2.87 -1.02
C PHE A 75 -18.41 1.35 -0.96
N SER A 76 -17.70 0.65 -1.81
CA SER A 76 -17.52 -0.80 -1.77
C SER A 76 -16.06 -1.14 -2.03
N THR A 77 -15.48 -2.02 -1.23
CA THR A 77 -14.15 -2.58 -1.48
C THR A 77 -14.23 -4.09 -1.41
N GLU A 78 -13.77 -4.76 -2.43
CA GLU A 78 -13.60 -6.21 -2.47
C GLU A 78 -12.11 -6.49 -2.63
N THR A 79 -11.53 -7.19 -1.65
CA THR A 79 -10.15 -7.70 -1.72
C THR A 79 -10.19 -9.20 -1.80
N LYS A 80 -9.52 -9.79 -2.80
CA LYS A 80 -9.32 -11.25 -2.90
C LYS A 80 -7.83 -11.53 -2.73
N MET A 81 -7.50 -12.42 -1.81
CA MET A 81 -6.14 -12.91 -1.60
C MET A 81 -6.17 -14.44 -1.66
N ALA A 82 -5.43 -15.02 -2.59
CA ALA A 82 -5.45 -16.47 -2.85
C ALA A 82 -6.88 -17.02 -3.04
N GLY A 83 -7.76 -16.26 -3.72
CA GLY A 83 -9.15 -16.63 -3.97
C GLY A 83 -10.13 -16.37 -2.82
N ILE A 84 -9.67 -15.93 -1.65
CA ILE A 84 -10.52 -15.66 -0.49
C ILE A 84 -11.03 -14.21 -0.56
N PRO A 85 -12.35 -13.98 -0.71
CA PRO A 85 -12.90 -12.65 -0.78
C PRO A 85 -13.12 -12.04 0.61
N MET A 86 -12.71 -10.78 0.74
CA MET A 86 -13.02 -9.90 1.85
C MET A 86 -13.80 -8.71 1.31
N LEU A 87 -15.01 -8.49 1.79
CA LEU A 87 -15.89 -7.42 1.33
C LEU A 87 -16.09 -6.41 2.45
N LYS A 88 -15.94 -5.14 2.09
CA LYS A 88 -16.27 -4.02 2.95
C LYS A 88 -17.12 -3.03 2.17
N ARG A 89 -18.28 -2.68 2.69
CA ARG A 89 -19.19 -1.68 2.11
C ARG A 89 -19.55 -0.67 3.15
N GLY A 90 -19.70 0.59 2.74
CA GLY A 90 -20.16 1.64 3.65
C GLY A 90 -21.08 2.61 2.96
N ARG A 91 -21.97 3.21 3.74
CA ARG A 91 -22.87 4.28 3.30
C ARG A 91 -23.04 5.32 4.39
N VAL A 92 -23.24 6.55 3.99
CA VAL A 92 -23.48 7.66 4.91
C VAL A 92 -24.99 7.84 5.08
N GLU A 93 -25.46 7.80 6.33
CA GLU A 93 -26.84 8.09 6.71
C GLU A 93 -26.85 9.19 7.78
N GLY A 94 -27.21 10.42 7.39
CA GLY A 94 -27.19 11.56 8.30
C GLY A 94 -25.79 11.88 8.82
N LYS A 95 -25.54 11.65 10.11
CA LYS A 95 -24.24 11.86 10.75
C LYS A 95 -23.49 10.57 11.04
N GLU A 96 -23.92 9.47 10.46
CA GLU A 96 -23.32 8.15 10.69
C GLU A 96 -22.75 7.58 9.39
N LEU A 97 -21.62 6.92 9.50
CA LEU A 97 -21.06 6.03 8.51
C LEU A 97 -21.38 4.59 8.93
N ILE A 98 -22.21 3.93 8.17
CA ILE A 98 -22.63 2.54 8.41
C ILE A 98 -21.73 1.66 7.56
N VAL A 99 -20.96 0.78 8.18
CA VAL A 99 -19.99 -0.10 7.52
C VAL A 99 -20.37 -1.54 7.73
N TYR A 100 -20.52 -2.26 6.64
CA TYR A 100 -20.68 -3.71 6.61
C TYR A 100 -19.36 -4.35 6.16
N GLU A 101 -18.83 -5.24 6.99
CA GLU A 101 -17.64 -6.03 6.68
C GLU A 101 -18.02 -7.51 6.64
N LYS A 102 -17.55 -8.21 5.60
CA LYS A 102 -17.72 -9.65 5.46
C LYS A 102 -16.36 -10.28 5.15
N GLN A 103 -15.98 -11.21 5.99
CA GLN A 103 -14.84 -12.10 5.79
C GLN A 103 -15.32 -13.54 5.92
N PHE A 104 -15.04 -14.37 4.93
CA PHE A 104 -15.56 -15.75 4.84
C PHE A 104 -17.10 -15.79 4.86
N ILE A 105 -17.69 -16.42 5.87
CA ILE A 105 -19.14 -16.67 5.97
C ILE A 105 -19.84 -15.58 6.81
N THR A 106 -19.12 -14.98 7.76
CA THR A 106 -19.70 -14.02 8.71
C THR A 106 -19.57 -12.60 8.22
N GLY A 107 -20.67 -11.84 8.37
CA GLY A 107 -20.69 -10.41 8.11
C GLY A 107 -21.13 -9.64 9.35
N LYS A 108 -20.62 -8.41 9.52
CA LYS A 108 -20.95 -7.54 10.62
C LYS A 108 -21.21 -6.13 10.12
N GLU A 109 -22.29 -5.51 10.59
CA GLU A 109 -22.55 -4.08 10.41
C GLU A 109 -22.10 -3.32 11.67
N THR A 110 -21.43 -2.19 11.46
CA THR A 110 -20.97 -1.31 12.53
C THR A 110 -21.28 0.14 12.13
N ARG A 111 -21.64 0.97 13.09
CA ARG A 111 -21.96 2.39 12.91
C ARG A 111 -20.88 3.24 13.56
N PHE A 112 -20.44 4.26 12.84
CA PHE A 112 -19.43 5.21 13.32
C PHE A 112 -19.93 6.63 13.10
N PRO A 113 -19.52 7.61 13.92
CA PRO A 113 -19.69 9.02 13.60
C PRO A 113 -19.03 9.33 12.24
N PHE A 114 -19.79 10.01 11.35
CA PHE A 114 -19.25 10.42 10.06
C PHE A 114 -18.58 11.79 10.16
N ASP A 115 -17.36 11.88 9.63
CA ASP A 115 -16.62 13.14 9.47
C ASP A 115 -16.72 13.57 7.99
N PRO A 116 -17.48 14.62 7.64
CA PRO A 116 -17.66 15.03 6.24
C PRO A 116 -16.42 15.65 5.59
N GLU A 117 -15.37 15.95 6.39
CA GLU A 117 -14.07 16.42 5.85
C GLU A 117 -13.22 15.26 5.35
N GLY A 118 -13.55 14.01 5.73
CA GLY A 118 -12.85 12.82 5.27
C GLY A 118 -13.25 12.46 3.83
N GLY A 119 -12.33 12.56 2.88
CA GLY A 119 -12.53 12.13 1.49
C GLY A 119 -12.03 10.71 1.24
N MET A 120 -12.48 10.12 0.14
CA MET A 120 -11.90 8.89 -0.43
C MET A 120 -11.19 9.22 -1.77
N SER A 121 -11.66 8.67 -2.87
CA SER A 121 -10.99 8.85 -4.18
C SER A 121 -11.06 10.29 -4.70
N TRP A 122 -12.27 10.78 -4.96
CA TRP A 122 -12.47 12.15 -5.45
C TRP A 122 -12.21 13.18 -4.36
N GLY A 123 -12.72 12.96 -3.16
CA GLY A 123 -12.54 13.88 -2.04
C GLY A 123 -11.09 14.14 -1.71
N LEU A 124 -10.24 13.10 -1.76
CA LEU A 124 -8.80 13.25 -1.59
C LEU A 124 -8.19 14.07 -2.74
N ARG A 125 -8.46 13.70 -3.99
CA ARG A 125 -7.94 14.43 -5.17
C ARG A 125 -8.35 15.90 -5.15
N LYS A 126 -9.63 16.18 -4.83
CA LYS A 126 -10.15 17.53 -4.71
C LYS A 126 -9.40 18.34 -3.65
N GLN A 127 -9.19 17.78 -2.46
CA GLN A 127 -8.42 18.42 -1.40
C GLN A 127 -6.98 18.72 -1.84
N VAL A 128 -6.32 17.80 -2.55
CA VAL A 128 -4.97 18.00 -3.09
C VAL A 128 -4.93 19.14 -4.12
N LEU A 129 -5.90 19.19 -5.04
CA LEU A 129 -6.05 20.26 -6.03
C LEU A 129 -6.26 21.62 -5.37
N GLU A 130 -7.18 21.73 -4.42
CA GLU A 130 -7.53 22.98 -3.73
C GLU A 130 -6.37 23.51 -2.86
N ASN A 131 -5.56 22.61 -2.32
CA ASN A 131 -4.39 22.97 -1.54
C ASN A 131 -3.17 23.35 -2.41
N GLY A 132 -3.23 23.24 -3.74
CA GLY A 132 -2.16 23.68 -4.62
C GLY A 132 -0.92 22.79 -4.57
N PHE A 133 -1.08 21.52 -4.94
CA PHE A 133 -0.02 20.50 -4.96
C PHE A 133 1.20 20.85 -5.84
N GLN A 134 1.06 21.82 -6.72
CA GLN A 134 2.11 22.30 -7.63
C GLN A 134 3.16 23.18 -6.95
N GLU A 135 2.83 23.74 -5.79
CA GLU A 135 3.68 24.70 -5.08
C GLU A 135 4.78 23.98 -4.27
N ALA A 136 6.04 24.08 -4.72
CA ALA A 136 7.17 23.47 -4.03
C ALA A 136 7.32 24.00 -2.58
N GLY A 137 7.58 23.07 -1.65
CA GLY A 137 7.76 23.37 -0.22
C GLY A 137 6.47 23.47 0.58
N LYS A 138 5.30 23.45 -0.07
CA LYS A 138 4.01 23.48 0.63
C LYS A 138 3.77 22.17 1.37
N THR A 139 3.30 22.29 2.60
CA THR A 139 2.93 21.13 3.45
C THR A 139 1.55 21.36 4.05
N TYR A 140 0.70 20.35 3.98
CA TYR A 140 -0.64 20.41 4.56
C TYR A 140 -1.13 19.04 4.99
N LYS A 141 -2.24 19.00 5.73
CA LYS A 141 -2.84 17.79 6.26
C LYS A 141 -4.21 17.59 5.67
N LEU A 142 -4.54 16.35 5.35
CA LEU A 142 -5.81 15.94 4.83
C LEU A 142 -6.40 14.84 5.72
N LYS A 143 -7.71 14.65 5.63
CA LYS A 143 -8.44 13.55 6.23
C LYS A 143 -8.88 12.58 5.16
N VAL A 144 -8.52 11.31 5.31
CA VAL A 144 -8.77 10.26 4.30
C VAL A 144 -9.46 9.07 4.95
N TYR A 145 -10.61 8.68 4.42
CA TYR A 145 -11.17 7.38 4.73
C TYR A 145 -10.48 6.29 3.92
N SER A 146 -9.97 5.28 4.60
CA SER A 146 -9.28 4.14 3.97
C SER A 146 -9.85 2.83 4.49
N PRO A 147 -10.50 2.02 3.64
CA PRO A 147 -11.03 0.72 4.03
C PRO A 147 -9.98 -0.21 4.65
N ASP A 148 -8.74 -0.12 4.20
CA ASP A 148 -7.64 -0.97 4.68
C ASP A 148 -7.11 -0.54 6.05
N MET A 149 -7.26 0.74 6.42
CA MET A 149 -6.81 1.28 7.70
C MET A 149 -7.91 1.38 8.75
N GLY A 150 -9.13 0.99 8.39
CA GLY A 150 -10.33 1.08 9.21
C GLY A 150 -11.17 2.32 8.91
N MET A 151 -12.46 2.21 9.18
CA MET A 151 -13.47 3.22 8.84
C MET A 151 -14.06 3.92 10.07
N LYS A 152 -13.50 3.69 11.26
CA LYS A 152 -13.98 4.30 12.51
C LYS A 152 -13.87 5.83 12.49
N ALA A 153 -12.81 6.33 11.90
CA ALA A 153 -12.54 7.74 11.69
C ALA A 153 -11.58 7.89 10.49
N PRO A 154 -11.59 9.02 9.77
CA PRO A 154 -10.61 9.25 8.73
C PRO A 154 -9.20 9.33 9.32
N VAL A 155 -8.24 8.72 8.62
CA VAL A 155 -6.81 8.81 8.97
C VAL A 155 -6.24 10.13 8.48
N GLN A 156 -5.21 10.62 9.16
CA GLN A 156 -4.52 11.83 8.75
C GLN A 156 -3.48 11.51 7.69
N ALA A 157 -3.57 12.21 6.54
CA ALA A 157 -2.52 12.27 5.53
C ALA A 157 -1.72 13.55 5.68
N VAL A 158 -0.40 13.46 5.69
CA VAL A 158 0.51 14.61 5.59
C VAL A 158 1.06 14.65 4.18
N ILE A 159 0.84 15.77 3.50
CA ILE A 159 1.27 16.01 2.11
C ILE A 159 2.42 16.99 2.11
N VAL A 160 3.47 16.67 1.36
CA VAL A 160 4.61 17.55 1.12
C VAL A 160 4.83 17.70 -0.38
N CYS A 161 4.61 18.91 -0.91
CA CYS A 161 4.77 19.22 -2.33
C CYS A 161 6.24 19.51 -2.64
N ARG A 162 6.80 18.80 -3.62
CA ARG A 162 8.20 18.92 -4.05
C ARG A 162 8.36 19.77 -5.31
N GLY A 163 7.23 20.20 -5.92
CA GLY A 163 7.20 20.99 -7.13
C GLY A 163 7.40 20.20 -8.42
N GLU A 164 7.62 20.92 -9.53
CA GLU A 164 7.80 20.33 -10.85
C GLU A 164 9.12 19.54 -10.95
N LYS A 165 9.02 18.34 -11.53
CA LYS A 165 10.14 17.45 -11.85
C LYS A 165 9.98 16.95 -13.27
N THR A 166 11.08 16.58 -13.91
CA THR A 166 11.06 15.80 -15.15
C THR A 166 11.24 14.34 -14.79
N ILE A 167 10.26 13.52 -15.12
CA ILE A 167 10.31 12.07 -14.93
C ILE A 167 10.35 11.36 -16.29
N GLN A 168 10.83 10.13 -16.29
CA GLN A 168 10.83 9.28 -17.47
C GLN A 168 9.71 8.24 -17.35
N ILE A 169 8.82 8.20 -18.35
CA ILE A 169 7.80 7.16 -18.51
C ILE A 169 8.03 6.51 -19.88
N GLY A 170 8.46 5.25 -19.85
CA GLY A 170 8.91 4.58 -21.06
C GLY A 170 10.09 5.31 -21.71
N LYS A 171 9.91 5.81 -22.95
CA LYS A 171 10.93 6.58 -23.69
C LYS A 171 10.75 8.09 -23.55
N GLU A 172 9.68 8.57 -22.97
CA GLU A 172 9.31 9.97 -22.92
C GLU A 172 9.76 10.63 -21.61
N LYS A 173 10.22 11.88 -21.70
CA LYS A 173 10.47 12.76 -20.56
C LYS A 173 9.26 13.66 -20.37
N ILE A 174 8.59 13.54 -19.22
CA ILE A 174 7.34 14.22 -18.93
C ILE A 174 7.54 15.11 -17.70
N LYS A 175 6.99 16.34 -17.77
CA LYS A 175 6.89 17.23 -16.60
C LYS A 175 5.78 16.75 -15.68
N ALA A 176 6.08 16.60 -14.42
CA ALA A 176 5.17 16.14 -13.39
C ALA A 176 5.42 16.87 -12.06
N TYR A 177 4.44 16.86 -11.18
CA TYR A 177 4.54 17.45 -9.85
C TYR A 177 4.75 16.35 -8.82
N GLU A 178 5.89 16.38 -8.15
CA GLU A 178 6.25 15.40 -7.14
C GLU A 178 5.60 15.74 -5.80
N VAL A 179 4.94 14.79 -5.20
CA VAL A 179 4.26 14.90 -3.90
C VAL A 179 4.60 13.69 -3.05
N ASP A 180 5.10 13.94 -1.84
CA ASP A 180 5.24 12.91 -0.82
C ASP A 180 3.96 12.89 0.04
N MET A 181 3.47 11.72 0.37
CA MET A 181 2.34 11.51 1.26
C MET A 181 2.70 10.52 2.36
N GLU A 182 2.44 10.90 3.60
CA GLU A 182 2.50 10.02 4.76
C GLU A 182 1.09 9.81 5.31
N LEU A 183 0.59 8.58 5.27
CA LEU A 183 -0.64 8.18 5.95
C LEU A 183 -0.29 7.65 7.34
N LYS A 184 -0.84 8.29 8.38
CA LYS A 184 -0.62 7.90 9.77
C LYS A 184 -1.77 7.03 10.26
N SER A 185 -1.48 5.79 10.62
CA SER A 185 -2.43 4.86 11.21
C SER A 185 -1.95 4.36 12.57
N PRO A 186 -2.84 3.77 13.39
CA PRO A 186 -2.45 3.12 14.64
C PRO A 186 -1.44 1.97 14.45
N PHE A 187 -1.36 1.42 13.25
CA PHE A 187 -0.47 0.30 12.90
C PHE A 187 0.86 0.73 12.28
N GLY A 188 1.12 2.04 12.20
CA GLY A 188 2.32 2.61 11.61
C GLY A 188 2.02 3.63 10.51
N SER A 189 3.08 4.17 9.93
CA SER A 189 2.99 5.11 8.79
C SER A 189 3.20 4.39 7.47
N MET A 190 2.36 4.71 6.49
CA MET A 190 2.55 4.31 5.10
C MET A 190 3.00 5.53 4.31
N ASN A 191 4.15 5.40 3.66
CA ASN A 191 4.74 6.48 2.87
C ASN A 191 4.60 6.17 1.38
N SER A 192 4.20 7.18 0.63
CA SER A 192 4.18 7.11 -0.82
C SER A 192 4.74 8.38 -1.44
N LYS A 193 5.26 8.24 -2.64
CA LYS A 193 5.69 9.33 -3.51
C LYS A 193 4.93 9.22 -4.82
N THR A 194 4.25 10.29 -5.21
CA THR A 194 3.46 10.32 -6.43
C THR A 194 3.86 11.49 -7.30
N TRP A 195 3.97 11.26 -8.59
CA TRP A 195 4.16 12.27 -9.62
C TRP A 195 2.86 12.46 -10.38
N PHE A 196 2.28 13.63 -10.25
CA PHE A 196 1.00 14.00 -10.84
C PHE A 196 1.20 14.81 -12.13
N ASP A 197 0.26 14.66 -13.06
CA ASP A 197 0.08 15.62 -14.15
C ASP A 197 -0.52 16.95 -13.65
N GLY A 198 -0.72 17.93 -14.55
CA GLY A 198 -1.31 19.22 -14.20
C GLY A 198 -2.74 19.16 -13.64
N ASN A 199 -3.44 18.05 -13.84
CA ASN A 199 -4.81 17.81 -13.37
C ASN A 199 -4.86 16.98 -12.07
N CYS A 200 -3.71 16.77 -11.40
CA CYS A 200 -3.61 15.89 -10.22
C CYS A 200 -4.05 14.44 -10.50
N VAL A 201 -3.67 13.91 -11.67
CA VAL A 201 -3.79 12.50 -12.00
C VAL A 201 -2.41 11.86 -11.93
N ALA A 202 -2.29 10.72 -11.25
CA ALA A 202 -1.01 10.07 -11.06
C ALA A 202 -0.44 9.57 -12.40
N LEU A 203 0.83 9.89 -12.65
CA LEU A 203 1.64 9.34 -13.75
C LEU A 203 2.53 8.20 -13.26
N ARG A 204 3.01 8.34 -12.02
CA ARG A 204 3.81 7.33 -11.32
C ARG A 204 3.56 7.44 -9.83
N THR A 205 3.48 6.30 -9.15
CA THR A 205 3.42 6.23 -7.69
C THR A 205 4.42 5.19 -7.19
N GLU A 206 5.10 5.49 -6.11
CA GLU A 206 5.97 4.57 -5.39
C GLU A 206 5.50 4.49 -3.94
N MET A 207 5.34 3.28 -3.43
CA MET A 207 4.95 3.01 -2.04
C MET A 207 5.97 2.06 -1.42
N SER A 208 6.40 2.37 -0.19
CA SER A 208 7.23 1.47 0.59
C SER A 208 6.36 0.60 1.48
N MET A 209 6.44 -0.70 1.31
CA MET A 209 5.70 -1.68 2.09
C MET A 209 6.61 -2.84 2.51
N GLY A 210 6.82 -3.02 3.82
CA GLY A 210 7.62 -4.14 4.34
C GLY A 210 9.07 -4.20 3.84
N GLY A 211 9.68 -3.04 3.54
CA GLY A 211 11.04 -2.95 2.98
C GLY A 211 11.13 -3.14 1.47
N MET A 212 10.02 -3.41 0.79
CA MET A 212 9.91 -3.49 -0.66
C MET A 212 9.27 -2.22 -1.21
N ILE A 213 9.60 -1.88 -2.46
CA ILE A 213 8.99 -0.76 -3.17
C ILE A 213 8.01 -1.33 -4.20
N ILE A 214 6.75 -0.93 -4.05
CA ILE A 214 5.73 -1.14 -5.06
C ILE A 214 5.64 0.13 -5.90
N SER A 215 5.79 -0.01 -7.21
CA SER A 215 5.67 1.11 -8.14
C SER A 215 4.51 0.89 -9.11
N MET A 216 3.75 1.96 -9.37
CA MET A 216 2.74 2.00 -10.41
C MET A 216 3.17 3.03 -11.45
N ILE A 217 3.18 2.66 -12.74
CA ILE A 217 3.64 3.52 -13.84
C ILE A 217 2.56 3.56 -14.91
N GLU A 218 2.11 4.75 -15.29
CA GLU A 218 1.08 4.94 -16.33
C GLU A 218 1.54 4.38 -17.66
N VAL A 219 0.65 3.62 -18.29
CA VAL A 219 0.86 3.04 -19.63
C VAL A 219 -0.49 2.85 -20.34
N PRO A 220 -0.51 2.67 -21.67
CA PRO A 220 -1.73 2.29 -22.37
C PRO A 220 -2.33 0.97 -21.83
N LYS A 221 -3.66 0.87 -21.76
CA LYS A 221 -4.43 -0.29 -21.25
C LYS A 221 -3.90 -1.64 -21.74
N LYS A 222 -3.63 -1.75 -23.05
CA LYS A 222 -3.13 -3.00 -23.66
C LYS A 222 -1.79 -3.43 -23.07
N LYS A 223 -0.93 -2.47 -22.72
CA LYS A 223 0.38 -2.74 -22.11
C LYS A 223 0.21 -3.10 -20.62
N ALA A 224 -0.63 -2.35 -19.89
CA ALA A 224 -0.92 -2.64 -18.49
C ALA A 224 -1.36 -4.09 -18.29
N LYS A 225 -2.37 -4.53 -19.05
CA LYS A 225 -2.99 -5.87 -18.92
C LYS A 225 -2.13 -7.03 -19.43
N LYS A 226 -1.01 -6.77 -20.09
CA LYS A 226 -0.10 -7.83 -20.50
C LYS A 226 0.67 -8.32 -19.27
N MET A 227 0.26 -9.44 -18.71
CA MET A 227 0.95 -10.12 -17.60
C MET A 227 2.16 -10.90 -18.14
N GLU A 228 3.17 -11.08 -17.31
CA GLU A 228 4.25 -12.02 -17.58
C GLU A 228 3.76 -13.45 -17.31
N GLU A 229 4.31 -14.43 -18.08
CA GLU A 229 3.89 -15.83 -17.95
C GLU A 229 4.28 -16.43 -16.61
N ASP A 230 5.40 -15.98 -16.02
CA ASP A 230 5.87 -16.42 -14.72
C ASP A 230 5.72 -15.31 -13.68
N ALA A 231 4.95 -15.61 -12.62
CA ALA A 231 4.82 -14.71 -11.48
C ALA A 231 6.16 -14.58 -10.73
N HIS A 232 6.49 -13.37 -10.29
CA HIS A 232 7.72 -13.05 -9.56
C HIS A 232 7.77 -13.73 -8.19
N GLU A 233 8.87 -14.45 -7.89
CA GLU A 233 9.07 -15.14 -6.62
C GLU A 233 9.56 -14.15 -5.53
N VAL A 234 8.65 -13.78 -4.63
CA VAL A 234 8.92 -12.75 -3.60
C VAL A 234 9.88 -13.27 -2.52
N LEU A 235 9.76 -14.54 -2.15
CA LEU A 235 10.60 -15.11 -1.10
C LEU A 235 12.07 -15.17 -1.55
N LEU A 236 12.32 -15.61 -2.80
CA LEU A 236 13.68 -15.69 -3.34
C LEU A 236 14.30 -14.30 -3.54
N SER A 237 13.50 -13.27 -3.87
CA SER A 237 14.00 -11.89 -4.00
C SER A 237 14.42 -11.27 -2.67
N SER A 238 13.94 -11.81 -1.54
CA SER A 238 14.33 -11.40 -0.19
C SER A 238 15.42 -12.27 0.43
N VAL A 239 15.85 -13.35 -0.27
CA VAL A 239 16.92 -14.24 0.19
C VAL A 239 18.26 -13.72 -0.31
N VAL A 240 19.20 -13.57 0.61
CA VAL A 240 20.59 -13.29 0.27
C VAL A 240 21.27 -14.62 -0.07
N PRO A 241 21.77 -14.81 -1.31
CA PRO A 241 22.47 -16.02 -1.64
C PRO A 241 23.76 -16.14 -0.82
N LEU A 242 24.01 -17.32 -0.26
CA LEU A 242 25.24 -17.61 0.45
C LEU A 242 26.27 -18.19 -0.51
N ASN A 243 27.55 -17.84 -0.33
CA ASN A 243 28.65 -18.34 -1.15
C ASN A 243 28.94 -19.81 -0.88
N SER A 244 28.42 -20.39 0.21
CA SER A 244 28.60 -21.78 0.60
C SER A 244 27.39 -22.32 1.37
N ALA A 245 27.25 -23.63 1.42
CA ALA A 245 26.25 -24.28 2.27
C ALA A 245 26.46 -23.90 3.74
N VAL A 246 25.37 -23.65 4.45
CA VAL A 246 25.39 -23.41 5.90
C VAL A 246 25.71 -24.74 6.60
N PRO A 247 26.80 -24.86 7.35
CA PRO A 247 27.07 -26.07 8.08
C PRO A 247 26.02 -26.26 9.19
N PRO A 248 25.63 -27.49 9.48
CA PRO A 248 24.75 -27.74 10.63
C PRO A 248 25.47 -27.30 11.91
N GLY A 249 24.79 -26.55 12.76
CA GLY A 249 25.37 -26.06 14.01
C GLY A 249 24.37 -25.20 14.77
N GLU A 250 24.60 -25.08 16.07
CA GLU A 250 23.73 -24.27 16.94
C GLU A 250 23.92 -22.76 16.73
N LYS A 251 25.09 -22.37 16.22
CA LYS A 251 25.42 -20.95 15.99
C LYS A 251 26.09 -20.76 14.65
N ASN A 252 25.53 -19.87 13.84
CA ASN A 252 26.06 -19.49 12.55
C ASN A 252 26.36 -17.98 12.53
N ILE A 253 27.45 -17.61 11.85
CA ILE A 253 27.88 -16.24 11.67
C ILE A 253 27.93 -15.97 10.16
N PHE A 254 27.19 -14.97 9.71
CA PHE A 254 27.18 -14.51 8.34
C PHE A 254 27.78 -13.11 8.27
N ILE A 255 28.56 -12.84 7.23
CA ILE A 255 28.98 -11.49 6.87
C ILE A 255 28.22 -11.10 5.61
N MET A 256 27.43 -10.04 5.69
CA MET A 256 26.66 -9.49 4.57
C MET A 256 27.31 -8.19 4.13
N GLU A 257 27.59 -8.09 2.84
CA GLU A 257 28.22 -6.91 2.24
C GLU A 257 27.26 -6.25 1.23
N ALA A 258 27.19 -4.92 1.23
CA ALA A 258 26.49 -4.18 0.19
C ALA A 258 27.29 -4.29 -1.12
N ILE A 259 26.65 -4.73 -2.20
CA ILE A 259 27.26 -4.87 -3.54
C ILE A 259 27.68 -3.49 -4.06
N THR A 260 26.86 -2.47 -3.78
CA THR A 260 27.12 -1.08 -4.19
C THR A 260 26.86 -0.11 -3.04
N GLY A 261 27.73 0.91 -2.88
CA GLY A 261 27.51 1.98 -1.91
C GLY A 261 27.71 1.56 -0.46
N LYS A 262 26.94 2.19 0.44
CA LYS A 262 26.94 1.91 1.88
C LYS A 262 25.80 1.00 2.23
N TRP A 263 25.95 0.24 3.31
CA TRP A 263 24.87 -0.57 3.86
C TRP A 263 23.71 0.34 4.32
N SER A 264 22.56 0.18 3.71
CA SER A 264 21.33 0.95 4.02
C SER A 264 20.19 0.07 4.54
N GLY A 265 20.37 -1.26 4.54
CA GLY A 265 19.36 -2.21 5.00
C GLY A 265 19.16 -2.13 6.51
N LYS A 266 17.92 -2.18 6.97
CA LYS A 266 17.57 -2.43 8.37
C LYS A 266 17.39 -3.94 8.55
N LEU A 267 18.26 -4.55 9.32
CA LEU A 267 18.08 -5.93 9.76
C LEU A 267 17.42 -5.90 11.15
N PHE A 268 16.53 -6.84 11.39
CA PHE A 268 15.85 -6.95 12.68
C PHE A 268 16.68 -7.80 13.63
N GLU A 269 16.92 -7.31 14.82
CA GLU A 269 17.42 -8.10 15.92
C GLU A 269 16.27 -8.86 16.59
N GLY A 270 16.49 -10.12 16.89
CA GLY A 270 15.51 -10.99 17.53
C GLY A 270 16.14 -11.80 18.66
N SER A 271 15.36 -12.64 19.31
CA SER A 271 15.84 -13.48 20.41
C SER A 271 16.98 -14.41 20.03
N ASN A 272 17.08 -14.78 18.76
CA ASN A 272 18.08 -15.70 18.22
C ASN A 272 18.99 -15.07 17.15
N GLN A 273 18.87 -13.77 16.91
CA GLN A 273 19.64 -13.06 15.90
C GLN A 273 20.20 -11.76 16.46
N LYS A 274 21.52 -11.59 16.34
CA LYS A 274 22.24 -10.37 16.69
C LYS A 274 22.92 -9.79 15.47
N ILE A 275 22.93 -8.46 15.35
CA ILE A 275 23.52 -7.74 14.23
C ILE A 275 24.63 -6.84 14.76
N GLU A 276 25.81 -6.94 14.17
CA GLU A 276 26.95 -6.12 14.50
C GLU A 276 27.45 -5.40 13.24
N LYS A 277 27.50 -4.07 13.28
CA LYS A 277 28.09 -3.30 12.19
C LYS A 277 29.61 -3.51 12.19
N ILE A 278 30.16 -3.95 11.05
CA ILE A 278 31.62 -4.09 10.85
C ILE A 278 32.18 -2.77 10.34
N ASP A 279 31.59 -2.25 9.24
CA ASP A 279 31.96 -0.99 8.61
C ASP A 279 30.77 -0.37 7.87
N ASP A 280 31.00 0.61 6.99
CA ASP A 280 29.94 1.27 6.24
C ASP A 280 29.30 0.41 5.14
N LYS A 281 29.93 -0.73 4.79
CA LYS A 281 29.46 -1.65 3.74
C LYS A 281 29.02 -2.99 4.27
N SER A 282 29.47 -3.37 5.47
CA SER A 282 29.38 -4.74 5.96
C SER A 282 28.75 -4.81 7.33
N VAL A 283 27.93 -5.83 7.53
CA VAL A 283 27.36 -6.20 8.83
C VAL A 283 27.59 -7.68 9.10
N ARG A 284 27.76 -8.01 10.37
CA ARG A 284 27.82 -9.39 10.86
C ARG A 284 26.44 -9.75 11.43
N VAL A 285 25.89 -10.85 10.94
CA VAL A 285 24.64 -11.42 11.43
C VAL A 285 24.99 -12.72 12.16
N ILE A 286 24.70 -12.76 13.44
CA ILE A 286 24.93 -13.93 14.29
C ILE A 286 23.56 -14.57 14.54
N VAL A 287 23.37 -15.79 14.05
CA VAL A 287 22.16 -16.58 14.28
C VAL A 287 22.49 -17.68 15.27
N ASP A 288 21.85 -17.66 16.43
CA ASP A 288 22.03 -18.62 17.50
C ASP A 288 20.76 -19.48 17.62
N GLN A 289 20.87 -20.72 17.17
CA GLN A 289 19.81 -21.72 17.21
C GLN A 289 19.91 -22.66 18.42
N SER A 290 20.87 -22.40 19.32
CA SER A 290 21.02 -23.17 20.54
C SER A 290 19.68 -23.18 21.29
N PRO A 291 19.22 -24.33 21.78
CA PRO A 291 18.01 -24.38 22.60
C PRO A 291 18.25 -23.53 23.84
N LYS A 292 17.69 -22.33 23.84
CA LYS A 292 17.65 -21.55 25.07
C LYS A 292 16.77 -22.31 26.02
N ASN A 293 17.26 -22.57 27.25
CA ASN A 293 16.41 -22.99 28.36
C ASN A 293 15.36 -21.88 28.57
N GLU A 294 14.36 -21.85 27.72
CA GLU A 294 13.18 -21.04 27.95
C GLU A 294 12.62 -21.52 29.26
N LYS A 295 12.74 -20.70 30.30
CA LYS A 295 11.80 -20.78 31.43
C LYS A 295 10.45 -20.95 30.78
N VAL A 296 9.88 -22.13 30.96
CA VAL A 296 8.56 -22.55 30.45
C VAL A 296 7.68 -21.30 30.39
N MET A 297 7.43 -20.81 29.19
CA MET A 297 6.49 -19.71 29.01
C MET A 297 5.24 -20.17 29.75
N LYS A 298 4.82 -19.41 30.77
CA LYS A 298 3.52 -19.62 31.43
C LYS A 298 2.56 -19.82 30.29
N GLU A 299 1.85 -20.95 30.33
CA GLU A 299 0.87 -21.37 29.35
C GLU A 299 0.10 -20.15 28.83
N ILE A 300 0.50 -19.68 27.66
CA ILE A 300 -0.26 -18.61 26.99
C ILE A 300 -1.54 -19.30 26.63
N ASP A 301 -2.67 -18.80 27.11
CA ASP A 301 -3.97 -19.26 26.65
C ASP A 301 -4.06 -19.03 25.12
N VAL A 302 -3.72 -20.06 24.36
CA VAL A 302 -3.71 -20.03 22.89
C VAL A 302 -5.11 -20.15 22.32
N LYS A 303 -6.14 -20.45 23.13
CA LYS A 303 -7.53 -20.56 22.68
C LYS A 303 -8.03 -19.37 21.87
N PRO A 304 -7.73 -18.09 22.24
CA PRO A 304 -8.13 -16.96 21.41
C PRO A 304 -7.47 -16.93 20.04
N PHE A 305 -6.29 -17.56 19.90
CA PHE A 305 -5.55 -17.62 18.63
C PHE A 305 -5.93 -18.84 17.80
N LEU A 306 -6.40 -19.92 18.43
CA LEU A 306 -6.81 -21.15 17.76
C LEU A 306 -8.27 -21.11 17.30
N SER A 307 -9.12 -20.34 17.96
CA SER A 307 -10.56 -20.28 17.69
C SER A 307 -10.98 -19.40 16.51
N ALA A 308 -10.06 -18.72 15.84
CA ALA A 308 -10.38 -17.74 14.78
C ALA A 308 -9.50 -17.83 13.53
N SER A 309 -8.67 -18.83 13.36
CA SER A 309 -7.71 -18.92 12.26
C SER A 309 -8.04 -20.10 11.36
N VAL A 310 -8.57 -19.78 10.16
CA VAL A 310 -8.77 -20.73 9.05
C VAL A 310 -7.45 -21.39 8.58
N TYR A 311 -6.31 -20.91 9.04
CA TYR A 311 -5.00 -21.49 8.74
C TYR A 311 -4.61 -22.69 9.60
N LEU A 312 -5.45 -23.07 10.57
CA LEU A 312 -5.18 -24.18 11.51
C LEU A 312 -6.19 -25.32 11.44
N ASP A 313 -7.25 -25.21 10.63
CA ASP A 313 -8.13 -26.34 10.30
C ASP A 313 -7.46 -27.14 9.16
N THR A 314 -6.53 -28.00 9.55
CA THR A 314 -6.06 -29.12 8.74
C THR A 314 -6.68 -30.38 9.33
N ASP A 315 -7.89 -30.71 8.91
CA ASP A 315 -8.38 -32.09 8.87
C ASP A 315 -8.20 -32.63 7.46
#